data_321d4c4d970025deeb34aa6b92364120
#
_entry.id   321d4c4d970025deeb34aa6b92364120
#
_cell.length_a   1.000
_cell.length_b   1.000
_cell.length_c   1.000
_cell.angle_alpha   90.00
_cell.angle_beta   90.00
_cell.angle_gamma   90.00
#
_symmetry.space_group_name_H-M   'P 1'
#
loop_
_entity.id
_entity.type
_entity.pdbx_description
1 polymer ?
#
loop_
_entity_poly.entity_id
_entity_poly.type
_entity_poly.pdbx_seq_one_letter_code
_entity_poly.pdbx_strand_id
1 'polypeptide(L)'
;MSVEFRRNIIMIVKSIMTRLAPTKKSVRTTSSTGNSVDLSKFNEQQKQILNRIENLANFDCEFSLSESVNVKFKELGAASKDEIYNLALSLKPWRKGPFLLDDIYIDSEWQSFIKFNILAPHLNLAGKCVADVGCNNGYYMFKMLEYGPKSITGFDPSVHTYLQFAFLNKFIRSKINYELLGVESLPEYTAKFDTIFCLGVIYHRSDPIKMLKELKTALNPGGELFLDTMYIDMDGDFALSPKDRYSKIPNIYFVPTLSALCNWCERAKFKDFSLLDTKATDLNEQRKTQWIDGESLGNFLDPDDSTKTIEGYPAPKRAYVRVKI
;
A
#
# COMPACT_ATOMS: atom_id res chain seq x y z
N MET A 1 -29.64 40.17 -25.29
CA MET A 1 -29.51 38.71 -25.56
C MET A 1 -30.48 37.99 -24.62
N SER A 2 -31.50 37.34 -25.16
CA SER A 2 -32.60 36.77 -24.37
C SER A 2 -32.13 35.55 -23.58
N VAL A 3 -32.77 35.27 -22.44
CA VAL A 3 -32.51 34.10 -21.56
C VAL A 3 -32.63 32.79 -22.33
N GLU A 4 -33.48 32.77 -23.35
CA GLU A 4 -33.72 31.63 -24.24
C GLU A 4 -32.53 31.31 -25.15
N PHE A 5 -31.81 32.33 -25.62
CA PHE A 5 -30.58 32.15 -26.43
C PHE A 5 -29.43 31.55 -25.60
N ARG A 6 -29.31 31.93 -24.33
CA ARG A 6 -28.32 31.30 -23.41
C ARG A 6 -28.65 29.85 -23.08
N ARG A 7 -29.94 29.52 -22.90
CA ARG A 7 -30.37 28.11 -22.68
C ARG A 7 -30.06 27.20 -23.87
N ASN A 8 -30.29 27.67 -25.09
CA ASN A 8 -30.04 26.91 -26.31
C ASN A 8 -28.52 26.66 -26.53
N ILE A 9 -27.66 27.66 -26.27
CA ILE A 9 -26.21 27.49 -26.34
C ILE A 9 -25.72 26.45 -25.31
N ILE A 10 -26.22 26.52 -24.07
CA ILE A 10 -25.84 25.54 -23.02
C ILE A 10 -26.28 24.13 -23.37
N MET A 11 -27.45 23.94 -23.99
CA MET A 11 -27.89 22.61 -24.45
C MET A 11 -27.04 22.09 -25.62
N ILE A 12 -26.67 22.93 -26.57
CA ILE A 12 -25.83 22.55 -27.70
C ILE A 12 -24.41 22.19 -27.23
N VAL A 13 -23.81 22.96 -26.33
CA VAL A 13 -22.48 22.67 -25.75
C VAL A 13 -22.52 21.38 -24.93
N LYS A 14 -23.55 21.12 -24.13
CA LYS A 14 -23.72 19.84 -23.43
C LYS A 14 -23.85 18.65 -24.39
N SER A 15 -24.61 18.79 -25.46
CA SER A 15 -24.78 17.73 -26.48
C SER A 15 -23.48 17.44 -27.24
N ILE A 16 -22.68 18.47 -27.53
CA ILE A 16 -21.37 18.30 -28.21
C ILE A 16 -20.36 17.67 -27.25
N MET A 17 -20.32 18.07 -25.98
CA MET A 17 -19.42 17.47 -24.98
C MET A 17 -19.73 16.00 -24.67
N THR A 18 -21.02 15.61 -24.74
CA THR A 18 -21.43 14.19 -24.55
C THR A 18 -21.04 13.32 -25.75
N ARG A 19 -20.87 13.91 -26.94
CA ARG A 19 -20.44 13.17 -28.17
C ARG A 19 -18.92 13.11 -28.36
N LEU A 20 -18.14 13.90 -27.62
CA LEU A 20 -16.67 13.97 -27.73
C LEU A 20 -15.92 13.31 -26.58
N ALA A 21 -16.63 12.65 -25.65
CA ALA A 21 -15.98 11.82 -24.67
C ALA A 21 -15.43 10.55 -25.35
N PRO A 22 -14.12 10.32 -25.42
CA PRO A 22 -13.60 9.08 -25.93
C PRO A 22 -13.99 7.96 -24.97
N THR A 23 -14.87 7.06 -25.41
CA THR A 23 -15.09 5.78 -24.74
C THR A 23 -13.80 4.98 -24.85
N LYS A 24 -12.89 5.13 -23.89
CA LYS A 24 -11.81 4.18 -23.69
C LYS A 24 -12.44 2.85 -23.31
N LYS A 25 -12.61 1.97 -24.27
CA LYS A 25 -12.84 0.55 -23.99
C LYS A 25 -11.58 0.04 -23.30
N SER A 26 -11.62 -0.09 -21.97
CA SER A 26 -10.58 -0.78 -21.24
C SER A 26 -10.63 -2.26 -21.66
N VAL A 27 -9.55 -2.74 -22.21
CA VAL A 27 -9.37 -4.17 -22.49
C VAL A 27 -9.07 -4.83 -21.15
N ARG A 28 -10.09 -5.42 -20.54
CA ARG A 28 -9.90 -6.24 -19.34
C ARG A 28 -9.54 -7.65 -19.79
N THR A 29 -8.36 -8.10 -19.47
CA THR A 29 -7.97 -9.52 -19.56
C THR A 29 -8.01 -10.13 -18.18
N THR A 30 -8.59 -11.32 -18.05
CA THR A 30 -8.50 -12.12 -16.81
C THR A 30 -7.11 -12.70 -16.72
N SER A 31 -6.34 -12.30 -15.71
CA SER A 31 -5.10 -13.00 -15.38
C SER A 31 -5.42 -14.41 -14.86
N SER A 32 -4.45 -15.31 -14.86
CA SER A 32 -4.57 -16.66 -14.30
C SER A 32 -4.95 -16.69 -12.81
N THR A 33 -4.92 -15.54 -12.13
CA THR A 33 -5.34 -15.33 -10.73
C THR A 33 -6.81 -14.93 -10.58
N GLY A 34 -7.58 -14.84 -11.69
CA GLY A 34 -9.01 -14.50 -11.65
C GLY A 34 -9.33 -12.99 -11.57
N ASN A 35 -8.32 -12.13 -11.38
CA ASN A 35 -8.48 -10.68 -11.33
C ASN A 35 -8.35 -10.05 -12.72
N SER A 36 -9.33 -9.26 -13.14
CA SER A 36 -9.23 -8.49 -14.38
C SER A 36 -8.40 -7.24 -14.15
N VAL A 37 -7.14 -7.25 -14.60
CA VAL A 37 -6.24 -6.10 -14.48
C VAL A 37 -6.34 -5.21 -15.71
N ASP A 38 -6.37 -3.90 -15.51
CA ASP A 38 -6.37 -2.92 -16.60
C ASP A 38 -4.96 -2.75 -17.17
N LEU A 39 -4.67 -3.47 -18.25
CA LEU A 39 -3.37 -3.43 -18.93
C LEU A 39 -3.05 -2.07 -19.58
N SER A 40 -4.00 -1.14 -19.68
CA SER A 40 -3.73 0.19 -20.19
C SER A 40 -2.82 1.03 -19.27
N LYS A 41 -2.71 0.62 -18.01
CA LYS A 41 -1.82 1.24 -17.01
C LYS A 41 -0.36 0.80 -17.13
N PHE A 42 -0.07 -0.26 -17.90
CA PHE A 42 1.25 -0.86 -18.03
C PHE A 42 2.00 -0.29 -19.23
N ASN A 43 3.28 0.04 -19.05
CA ASN A 43 4.19 0.24 -20.16
C ASN A 43 4.64 -1.10 -20.76
N GLU A 44 5.35 -1.07 -21.90
CA GLU A 44 5.73 -2.28 -22.63
C GLU A 44 6.68 -3.19 -21.83
N GLN A 45 7.62 -2.62 -21.07
CA GLN A 45 8.52 -3.39 -20.20
C GLN A 45 7.74 -4.10 -19.08
N GLN A 46 6.77 -3.43 -18.47
CA GLN A 46 5.92 -4.00 -17.43
C GLN A 46 5.04 -5.12 -17.98
N LYS A 47 4.50 -4.98 -19.18
CA LYS A 47 3.78 -6.06 -19.88
C LYS A 47 4.66 -7.27 -20.14
N GLN A 48 5.90 -7.06 -20.55
CA GLN A 48 6.87 -8.14 -20.75
C GLN A 48 7.18 -8.88 -19.42
N ILE A 49 7.36 -8.14 -18.32
CA ILE A 49 7.56 -8.73 -17.00
C ILE A 49 6.32 -9.53 -16.57
N LEU A 50 5.11 -8.98 -16.73
CA LEU A 50 3.87 -9.69 -16.42
C LEU A 50 3.76 -10.99 -17.22
N ASN A 51 4.02 -10.94 -18.52
CA ASN A 51 4.02 -12.13 -19.38
C ASN A 51 5.05 -13.19 -18.92
N ARG A 52 6.24 -12.77 -18.49
CA ARG A 52 7.23 -13.71 -17.90
C ARG A 52 6.71 -14.35 -16.62
N ILE A 53 6.06 -13.59 -15.72
CA ILE A 53 5.45 -14.11 -14.49
C ILE A 53 4.36 -15.13 -14.82
N GLU A 54 3.49 -14.84 -15.78
CA GLU A 54 2.38 -15.71 -16.18
C GLU A 54 2.88 -17.01 -16.81
N ASN A 55 3.96 -16.96 -17.58
CA ASN A 55 4.57 -18.10 -18.24
C ASN A 55 5.52 -18.93 -17.34
N LEU A 56 5.81 -18.50 -16.11
CA LEU A 56 6.51 -19.37 -15.16
C LEU A 56 5.77 -20.70 -15.01
N ALA A 57 6.52 -21.78 -14.94
CA ALA A 57 5.99 -23.12 -14.71
C ALA A 57 5.09 -23.16 -13.46
N ASN A 58 4.14 -24.08 -13.45
CA ASN A 58 3.33 -24.33 -12.26
C ASN A 58 4.09 -25.30 -11.36
N PHE A 59 4.66 -24.78 -10.29
CA PHE A 59 5.38 -25.57 -9.30
C PHE A 59 4.41 -26.10 -8.23
N ASP A 60 4.67 -27.30 -7.72
CA ASP A 60 4.07 -27.76 -6.48
C ASP A 60 4.86 -27.14 -5.33
N CYS A 61 4.21 -26.29 -4.57
CA CYS A 61 4.85 -25.53 -3.50
C CYS A 61 3.91 -25.37 -2.30
N GLU A 62 4.51 -25.24 -1.14
CA GLU A 62 3.85 -24.92 0.12
C GLU A 62 4.26 -23.52 0.53
N PHE A 63 3.34 -22.76 1.12
CA PHE A 63 3.70 -21.48 1.74
C PHE A 63 3.48 -21.52 3.24
N SER A 64 4.31 -20.78 3.95
CA SER A 64 4.21 -20.60 5.40
C SER A 64 4.54 -19.16 5.77
N LEU A 65 4.09 -18.74 6.94
CA LEU A 65 4.24 -17.39 7.41
C LEU A 65 5.04 -17.38 8.71
N SER A 66 6.11 -16.60 8.73
CA SER A 66 6.93 -16.30 9.92
C SER A 66 7.23 -14.80 9.91
N GLU A 67 8.42 -14.35 10.23
CA GLU A 67 8.86 -12.99 9.93
C GLU A 67 8.87 -12.75 8.41
N SER A 68 9.24 -13.75 7.64
CA SER A 68 9.12 -13.76 6.18
C SER A 68 7.84 -14.45 5.69
N VAL A 69 7.44 -14.11 4.47
CA VAL A 69 6.48 -14.91 3.69
C VAL A 69 7.30 -15.93 2.92
N ASN A 70 7.12 -17.21 3.26
CA ASN A 70 7.95 -18.29 2.77
C ASN A 70 7.21 -19.13 1.75
N VAL A 71 7.89 -19.49 0.67
CA VAL A 71 7.44 -20.46 -0.33
C VAL A 71 8.51 -21.53 -0.42
N LYS A 72 8.11 -22.79 -0.26
CA LYS A 72 8.98 -23.94 -0.42
C LYS A 72 8.49 -24.77 -1.60
N PHE A 73 9.37 -25.01 -2.55
CA PHE A 73 9.09 -25.84 -3.71
C PHE A 73 9.39 -27.30 -3.37
N LYS A 74 8.54 -28.26 -3.79
CA LYS A 74 8.81 -29.68 -3.60
C LYS A 74 9.98 -30.12 -4.48
N GLU A 75 9.98 -29.63 -5.74
CA GLU A 75 11.07 -29.87 -6.68
C GLU A 75 11.33 -28.58 -7.46
N LEU A 76 12.55 -28.08 -7.41
CA LEU A 76 12.98 -26.90 -8.15
C LEU A 76 14.31 -27.18 -8.86
N GLY A 77 14.25 -27.36 -10.18
CA GLY A 77 15.45 -27.54 -10.99
C GLY A 77 16.28 -26.24 -11.07
N ALA A 78 17.59 -26.37 -11.26
CA ALA A 78 18.51 -25.24 -11.28
C ALA A 78 18.10 -24.14 -12.29
N ALA A 79 17.70 -24.51 -13.51
CA ALA A 79 17.27 -23.55 -14.53
C ALA A 79 16.04 -22.75 -14.09
N SER A 80 15.05 -23.39 -13.46
CA SER A 80 13.85 -22.72 -12.95
C SER A 80 14.19 -21.81 -11.77
N LYS A 81 15.12 -22.22 -10.91
CA LYS A 81 15.61 -21.39 -9.81
C LYS A 81 16.29 -20.12 -10.31
N ASP A 82 17.16 -20.25 -11.33
CA ASP A 82 17.82 -19.12 -11.95
C ASP A 82 16.82 -18.17 -12.61
N GLU A 83 15.77 -18.70 -13.26
CA GLU A 83 14.70 -17.89 -13.83
C GLU A 83 13.93 -17.11 -12.77
N ILE A 84 13.52 -17.77 -11.66
CA ILE A 84 12.84 -17.14 -10.53
C ILE A 84 13.72 -16.04 -9.90
N TYR A 85 15.00 -16.33 -9.67
CA TYR A 85 15.96 -15.39 -9.12
C TYR A 85 16.13 -14.14 -10.01
N ASN A 86 16.36 -14.36 -11.32
CA ASN A 86 16.53 -13.26 -12.27
C ASN A 86 15.26 -12.44 -12.44
N LEU A 87 14.08 -13.07 -12.35
CA LEU A 87 12.81 -12.36 -12.38
C LEU A 87 12.62 -11.52 -11.09
N ALA A 88 12.94 -12.06 -9.92
CA ALA A 88 12.93 -11.31 -8.66
C ALA A 88 13.90 -10.12 -8.69
N LEU A 89 15.09 -10.27 -9.28
CA LEU A 89 16.04 -9.16 -9.47
C LEU A 89 15.47 -8.08 -10.40
N SER A 90 14.77 -8.45 -11.47
CA SER A 90 14.16 -7.48 -12.40
C SER A 90 13.00 -6.70 -11.77
N LEU A 91 12.48 -7.16 -10.64
CA LEU A 91 11.42 -6.54 -9.85
C LEU A 91 11.94 -5.63 -8.72
N LYS A 92 13.23 -5.36 -8.63
CA LYS A 92 13.78 -4.37 -7.70
C LYS A 92 13.24 -2.95 -8.01
N PRO A 93 13.12 -2.08 -6.99
CA PRO A 93 13.45 -2.26 -5.57
C PRO A 93 12.34 -2.95 -4.77
N TRP A 94 12.72 -3.87 -3.87
CA TRP A 94 11.82 -4.53 -2.93
C TRP A 94 11.71 -3.72 -1.64
N ARG A 95 10.59 -3.04 -1.46
CA ARG A 95 10.38 -2.15 -0.31
C ARG A 95 9.90 -2.91 0.93
N LYS A 96 8.81 -3.65 0.84
CA LYS A 96 8.23 -4.44 1.95
C LYS A 96 8.66 -5.90 1.85
N GLY A 97 8.82 -6.56 2.99
CA GLY A 97 9.20 -7.98 3.12
C GLY A 97 9.64 -8.32 4.55
N PRO A 98 10.43 -9.37 4.75
CA PRO A 98 11.15 -10.18 3.75
C PRO A 98 10.31 -11.29 3.12
N PHE A 99 10.84 -11.88 2.02
CA PHE A 99 10.29 -13.07 1.39
C PHE A 99 11.37 -14.12 1.23
N LEU A 100 11.00 -15.39 1.32
CA LEU A 100 11.90 -16.52 1.12
C LEU A 100 11.28 -17.49 0.12
N LEU A 101 11.92 -17.65 -1.04
CA LEU A 101 11.52 -18.60 -2.08
C LEU A 101 12.57 -19.71 -2.13
N ASP A 102 12.36 -20.80 -1.43
CA ASP A 102 13.35 -21.80 -1.09
C ASP A 102 14.55 -21.19 -0.35
N ASP A 103 15.67 -21.02 -1.07
CA ASP A 103 16.90 -20.37 -0.57
C ASP A 103 17.12 -18.96 -1.17
N ILE A 104 16.20 -18.49 -2.02
CA ILE A 104 16.22 -17.12 -2.52
C ILE A 104 15.61 -16.20 -1.45
N TYR A 105 16.48 -15.59 -0.64
CA TYR A 105 16.05 -14.66 0.39
C TYR A 105 16.02 -13.24 -0.15
N ILE A 106 14.79 -12.69 -0.29
CA ILE A 106 14.55 -11.29 -0.68
C ILE A 106 14.52 -10.45 0.61
N ASP A 107 15.71 -10.02 1.04
CA ASP A 107 15.89 -9.13 2.18
C ASP A 107 15.50 -7.70 1.79
N SER A 108 14.23 -7.40 1.92
CA SER A 108 13.65 -6.12 1.50
C SER A 108 14.16 -4.96 2.35
N GLU A 109 13.95 -3.71 1.88
CA GLU A 109 14.34 -2.51 2.61
C GLU A 109 13.76 -2.47 4.03
N TRP A 110 12.46 -2.79 4.13
CA TRP A 110 11.73 -2.80 5.39
C TRP A 110 11.57 -4.22 5.92
N GLN A 111 11.94 -4.43 7.17
CA GLN A 111 11.57 -5.61 7.94
C GLN A 111 10.12 -5.44 8.42
N SER A 112 9.19 -5.66 7.49
CA SER A 112 7.79 -5.30 7.67
C SER A 112 7.09 -6.10 8.77
N PHE A 113 7.66 -7.25 9.19
CA PHE A 113 7.16 -8.00 10.35
C PHE A 113 7.22 -7.18 11.65
N ILE A 114 8.18 -6.28 11.80
CA ILE A 114 8.32 -5.41 12.99
C ILE A 114 7.04 -4.59 13.18
N LYS A 115 6.58 -3.94 12.11
CA LYS A 115 5.32 -3.19 12.12
C LYS A 115 4.12 -4.13 12.28
N PHE A 116 4.11 -5.26 11.58
CA PHE A 116 2.99 -6.19 11.66
C PHE A 116 2.81 -6.75 13.07
N ASN A 117 3.90 -7.04 13.78
CA ASN A 117 3.88 -7.54 15.15
C ASN A 117 3.31 -6.54 16.15
N ILE A 118 3.41 -5.23 15.90
CA ILE A 118 2.73 -4.20 16.70
C ILE A 118 1.20 -4.29 16.53
N LEU A 119 0.75 -4.55 15.30
CA LEU A 119 -0.68 -4.62 14.99
C LEU A 119 -1.30 -5.97 15.39
N ALA A 120 -0.55 -7.06 15.26
CA ALA A 120 -1.00 -8.44 15.40
C ALA A 120 -1.84 -8.73 16.67
N PRO A 121 -1.48 -8.24 17.88
CA PRO A 121 -2.27 -8.47 19.11
C PRO A 121 -3.66 -7.83 19.09
N HIS A 122 -3.89 -6.88 18.17
CA HIS A 122 -5.14 -6.13 18.06
C HIS A 122 -6.03 -6.61 16.93
N LEU A 123 -5.59 -7.62 16.17
CA LEU A 123 -6.30 -8.10 14.98
C LEU A 123 -7.37 -9.14 15.34
N ASN A 124 -8.55 -8.90 14.82
CA ASN A 124 -9.64 -9.88 14.81
C ASN A 124 -10.24 -9.88 13.40
N LEU A 125 -9.67 -10.68 12.47
CA LEU A 125 -10.04 -10.66 11.06
C LEU A 125 -10.87 -11.87 10.63
N ALA A 126 -11.09 -12.85 11.51
CA ALA A 126 -11.84 -14.08 11.19
C ALA A 126 -13.21 -13.76 10.60
N GLY A 127 -13.46 -14.23 9.39
CA GLY A 127 -14.72 -14.04 8.66
C GLY A 127 -14.99 -12.61 8.15
N LYS A 128 -14.06 -11.66 8.34
CA LYS A 128 -14.22 -10.26 7.95
C LYS A 128 -13.80 -10.01 6.50
N CYS A 129 -14.43 -9.02 5.86
CA CYS A 129 -13.96 -8.41 4.63
C CYS A 129 -12.91 -7.34 4.97
N VAL A 130 -11.69 -7.52 4.48
CA VAL A 130 -10.53 -6.69 4.83
C VAL A 130 -10.03 -5.92 3.61
N ALA A 131 -9.66 -4.65 3.80
CA ALA A 131 -8.92 -3.88 2.79
C ALA A 131 -7.54 -3.49 3.31
N ASP A 132 -6.53 -3.47 2.42
CA ASP A 132 -5.20 -2.88 2.66
C ASP A 132 -4.99 -1.76 1.64
N VAL A 133 -5.01 -0.50 2.10
CA VAL A 133 -4.88 0.70 1.26
C VAL A 133 -3.44 1.21 1.31
N GLY A 134 -2.76 1.20 0.16
CA GLY A 134 -1.31 1.31 0.05
C GLY A 134 -0.65 -0.04 0.32
N CYS A 135 -1.25 -1.11 -0.22
CA CYS A 135 -0.84 -2.49 0.06
C CYS A 135 0.56 -2.84 -0.46
N ASN A 136 1.12 -2.03 -1.37
CA ASN A 136 2.42 -2.27 -1.97
C ASN A 136 2.48 -3.67 -2.62
N ASN A 137 3.50 -4.48 -2.33
CA ASN A 137 3.67 -5.84 -2.86
C ASN A 137 2.86 -6.94 -2.13
N GLY A 138 1.97 -6.54 -1.23
CA GLY A 138 1.06 -7.49 -0.56
C GLY A 138 1.62 -8.17 0.68
N TYR A 139 2.78 -7.80 1.18
CA TYR A 139 3.38 -8.45 2.35
C TYR A 139 2.39 -8.58 3.52
N TYR A 140 1.74 -7.48 3.91
CA TYR A 140 0.76 -7.49 5.02
C TYR A 140 -0.48 -8.32 4.67
N MET A 141 -0.94 -8.27 3.42
CA MET A 141 -2.08 -9.07 2.97
C MET A 141 -1.82 -10.58 3.09
N PHE A 142 -0.60 -11.02 2.72
CA PHE A 142 -0.22 -12.43 2.93
C PHE A 142 -0.17 -12.77 4.41
N LYS A 143 0.39 -11.91 5.25
CA LYS A 143 0.40 -12.11 6.72
C LYS A 143 -0.99 -12.19 7.32
N MET A 144 -1.96 -11.44 6.80
CA MET A 144 -3.35 -11.45 7.27
C MET A 144 -4.09 -12.77 6.97
N LEU A 145 -3.60 -13.60 6.04
CA LEU A 145 -4.25 -14.89 5.72
C LEU A 145 -4.35 -15.83 6.93
N GLU A 146 -3.40 -15.78 7.86
CA GLU A 146 -3.41 -16.61 9.08
C GLU A 146 -4.60 -16.30 10.01
N TYR A 147 -5.19 -15.12 9.89
CA TYR A 147 -6.31 -14.68 10.72
C TYR A 147 -7.68 -15.08 10.16
N GLY A 148 -7.73 -15.85 9.05
CA GLY A 148 -8.95 -16.38 8.47
C GLY A 148 -9.97 -15.34 7.99
N PRO A 149 -9.57 -14.27 7.29
CA PRO A 149 -10.52 -13.30 6.75
C PRO A 149 -11.43 -13.95 5.68
N LYS A 150 -12.64 -13.43 5.53
CA LYS A 150 -13.56 -13.83 4.47
C LYS A 150 -13.00 -13.43 3.09
N SER A 151 -12.45 -12.25 3.00
CA SER A 151 -11.81 -11.73 1.79
C SER A 151 -10.76 -10.67 2.15
N ILE A 152 -9.73 -10.55 1.30
CA ILE A 152 -8.75 -9.45 1.38
C ILE A 152 -8.72 -8.76 0.01
N THR A 153 -8.81 -7.43 0.01
CA THR A 153 -8.62 -6.60 -1.18
C THR A 153 -7.52 -5.56 -0.92
N GLY A 154 -6.47 -5.58 -1.71
CA GLY A 154 -5.41 -4.58 -1.69
C GLY A 154 -5.67 -3.47 -2.70
N PHE A 155 -5.33 -2.24 -2.33
CA PHE A 155 -5.41 -1.06 -3.20
C PHE A 155 -4.03 -0.40 -3.25
N ASP A 156 -3.43 -0.35 -4.44
CA ASP A 156 -2.21 0.41 -4.69
C ASP A 156 -2.15 0.80 -6.18
N PRO A 157 -1.92 2.07 -6.54
CA PRO A 157 -1.91 2.49 -7.93
C PRO A 157 -0.64 2.09 -8.71
N SER A 158 0.37 1.55 -8.03
CA SER A 158 1.67 1.24 -8.62
C SER A 158 1.66 -0.11 -9.35
N VAL A 159 1.84 -0.06 -10.67
CA VAL A 159 2.03 -1.27 -11.49
C VAL A 159 3.27 -2.07 -11.04
N HIS A 160 4.34 -1.38 -10.60
CA HIS A 160 5.55 -2.05 -10.15
C HIS A 160 5.29 -2.96 -8.94
N THR A 161 4.59 -2.46 -7.93
CA THR A 161 4.26 -3.23 -6.72
C THR A 161 3.23 -4.33 -7.01
N TYR A 162 2.31 -4.09 -7.96
CA TYR A 162 1.43 -5.15 -8.46
C TYR A 162 2.22 -6.31 -9.10
N LEU A 163 3.24 -6.02 -9.90
CA LEU A 163 4.06 -7.06 -10.51
C LEU A 163 4.81 -7.89 -9.45
N GLN A 164 5.30 -7.26 -8.38
CA GLN A 164 5.87 -7.98 -7.25
C GLN A 164 4.83 -8.88 -6.56
N PHE A 165 3.62 -8.36 -6.33
CA PHE A 165 2.51 -9.16 -5.80
C PHE A 165 2.16 -10.31 -6.71
N ALA A 166 2.01 -10.09 -8.01
CA ALA A 166 1.68 -11.12 -9.00
C ALA A 166 2.74 -12.23 -9.04
N PHE A 167 4.02 -11.85 -8.98
CA PHE A 167 5.14 -12.79 -8.91
C PHE A 167 5.05 -13.68 -7.67
N LEU A 168 4.86 -13.12 -6.49
CA LEU A 168 4.73 -13.88 -5.25
C LEU A 168 3.46 -14.74 -5.25
N ASN A 169 2.35 -14.17 -5.69
CA ASN A 169 1.06 -14.86 -5.70
C ASN A 169 0.98 -15.99 -6.73
N LYS A 170 1.86 -16.01 -7.75
CA LYS A 170 2.02 -17.13 -8.69
C LYS A 170 2.34 -18.44 -7.94
N PHE A 171 3.08 -18.34 -6.84
CA PHE A 171 3.47 -19.48 -6.01
C PHE A 171 2.53 -19.69 -4.82
N ILE A 172 2.12 -18.61 -4.14
CA ILE A 172 1.24 -18.66 -2.95
C ILE A 172 -0.19 -19.05 -3.32
N ARG A 173 -0.66 -18.66 -4.51
CA ARG A 173 -2.01 -18.95 -5.04
C ARG A 173 -3.13 -18.49 -4.10
N SER A 174 -2.92 -17.38 -3.42
CA SER A 174 -3.95 -16.81 -2.55
C SER A 174 -5.13 -16.25 -3.36
N LYS A 175 -6.29 -16.14 -2.70
CA LYS A 175 -7.50 -15.51 -3.27
C LYS A 175 -7.55 -14.01 -2.97
N ILE A 176 -6.42 -13.38 -2.71
CA ILE A 176 -6.34 -11.94 -2.47
C ILE A 176 -6.66 -11.20 -3.76
N ASN A 177 -7.59 -10.25 -3.68
CA ASN A 177 -7.86 -9.33 -4.77
C ASN A 177 -6.89 -8.14 -4.70
N TYR A 178 -6.31 -7.72 -5.84
CA TYR A 178 -5.43 -6.56 -5.92
C TYR A 178 -5.95 -5.58 -6.95
N GLU A 179 -6.26 -4.36 -6.50
CA GLU A 179 -6.78 -3.29 -7.33
C GLU A 179 -5.68 -2.24 -7.60
N LEU A 180 -5.41 -1.97 -8.88
CA LEU A 180 -4.53 -0.87 -9.29
C LEU A 180 -5.24 0.49 -9.13
N LEU A 181 -5.67 0.80 -7.91
CA LEU A 181 -6.45 1.97 -7.53
C LEU A 181 -5.84 2.65 -6.31
N GLY A 182 -5.95 3.97 -6.24
CA GLY A 182 -5.60 4.75 -5.05
C GLY A 182 -6.78 4.89 -4.09
N VAL A 183 -6.53 5.49 -2.92
CA VAL A 183 -7.54 5.74 -1.88
C VAL A 183 -8.72 6.60 -2.39
N GLU A 184 -8.47 7.49 -3.33
CA GLU A 184 -9.49 8.34 -3.96
C GLU A 184 -10.58 7.56 -4.72
N SER A 185 -10.33 6.30 -5.02
CA SER A 185 -11.32 5.42 -5.68
C SER A 185 -12.26 4.71 -4.70
N LEU A 186 -11.96 4.72 -3.41
CA LEU A 186 -12.75 4.03 -2.38
C LEU A 186 -14.21 4.51 -2.26
N PRO A 187 -14.53 5.81 -2.38
CA PRO A 187 -15.92 6.26 -2.31
C PRO A 187 -16.84 5.64 -3.35
N GLU A 188 -16.30 5.33 -4.55
CA GLU A 188 -17.04 4.73 -5.68
C GLU A 188 -16.90 3.21 -5.72
N TYR A 189 -16.06 2.63 -4.87
CA TYR A 189 -15.86 1.18 -4.81
C TYR A 189 -17.09 0.50 -4.19
N THR A 190 -17.63 -0.48 -4.87
CA THR A 190 -18.94 -1.07 -4.50
C THR A 190 -18.88 -1.92 -3.23
N ALA A 191 -17.77 -2.63 -2.99
CA ALA A 191 -17.62 -3.42 -1.79
C ALA A 191 -17.30 -2.54 -0.57
N LYS A 192 -17.78 -2.96 0.60
CA LYS A 192 -17.46 -2.35 1.91
C LYS A 192 -16.68 -3.36 2.75
N PHE A 193 -15.94 -2.81 3.71
CA PHE A 193 -15.00 -3.58 4.50
C PHE A 193 -15.32 -3.47 6.01
N ASP A 194 -15.05 -4.54 6.73
CA ASP A 194 -15.19 -4.56 8.20
C ASP A 194 -13.94 -4.00 8.87
N THR A 195 -12.79 -4.18 8.22
CA THR A 195 -11.50 -3.66 8.68
C THR A 195 -10.73 -3.10 7.49
N ILE A 196 -10.21 -1.89 7.63
CA ILE A 196 -9.30 -1.27 6.66
C ILE A 196 -7.94 -1.06 7.33
N PHE A 197 -6.88 -1.43 6.62
CA PHE A 197 -5.51 -1.05 6.93
C PHE A 197 -5.09 0.07 5.99
N CYS A 198 -4.43 1.11 6.53
CA CYS A 198 -3.85 2.19 5.77
C CYS A 198 -2.51 2.56 6.40
N LEU A 199 -1.47 1.83 5.99
CA LEU A 199 -0.19 1.81 6.67
C LEU A 199 0.87 2.55 5.84
N GLY A 200 1.24 3.76 6.30
CA GLY A 200 2.30 4.55 5.67
C GLY A 200 1.84 5.35 4.45
N VAL A 201 0.61 5.84 4.42
CA VAL A 201 0.03 6.53 3.25
C VAL A 201 -0.40 7.96 3.54
N ILE A 202 -0.97 8.25 4.71
CA ILE A 202 -1.66 9.52 4.98
C ILE A 202 -0.73 10.75 4.85
N TYR A 203 0.52 10.62 5.21
CA TYR A 203 1.50 11.71 5.10
C TYR A 203 1.84 12.07 3.63
N HIS A 204 1.51 11.22 2.67
CA HIS A 204 1.61 11.50 1.24
C HIS A 204 0.39 12.23 0.68
N ARG A 205 -0.57 12.61 1.52
CA ARG A 205 -1.81 13.28 1.07
C ARG A 205 -1.81 14.74 1.48
N SER A 206 -2.07 15.61 0.51
CA SER A 206 -2.22 17.06 0.73
C SER A 206 -3.49 17.43 1.50
N ASP A 207 -4.48 16.52 1.55
CA ASP A 207 -5.69 16.66 2.38
C ASP A 207 -5.92 15.36 3.17
N PRO A 208 -5.29 15.24 4.36
CA PRO A 208 -5.40 14.05 5.19
C PRO A 208 -6.81 13.80 5.74
N ILE A 209 -7.58 14.89 6.01
CA ILE A 209 -8.96 14.75 6.51
C ILE A 209 -9.89 14.22 5.41
N LYS A 210 -9.72 14.67 4.16
CA LYS A 210 -10.44 14.12 3.02
C LYS A 210 -10.14 12.64 2.85
N MET A 211 -8.88 12.25 2.91
CA MET A 211 -8.48 10.86 2.82
C MET A 211 -9.13 10.00 3.91
N LEU A 212 -9.14 10.46 5.16
CA LEU A 212 -9.82 9.75 6.26
C LEU A 212 -11.33 9.60 6.00
N LYS A 213 -11.97 10.61 5.41
CA LYS A 213 -13.39 10.51 5.00
C LYS A 213 -13.59 9.49 3.87
N GLU A 214 -12.69 9.44 2.90
CA GLU A 214 -12.70 8.43 1.82
C GLU A 214 -12.59 7.01 2.37
N LEU A 215 -11.64 6.77 3.29
CA LEU A 215 -11.50 5.50 4.00
C LEU A 215 -12.78 5.15 4.79
N LYS A 216 -13.35 6.12 5.50
CA LYS A 216 -14.59 5.92 6.27
C LYS A 216 -15.76 5.49 5.39
N THR A 217 -15.90 6.07 4.18
CA THR A 217 -17.00 5.71 3.26
C THR A 217 -16.94 4.25 2.82
N ALA A 218 -15.75 3.63 2.84
CA ALA A 218 -15.55 2.24 2.46
C ALA A 218 -15.77 1.24 3.61
N LEU A 219 -15.97 1.71 4.85
CA LEU A 219 -16.23 0.85 6.00
C LEU A 219 -17.71 0.47 6.12
N ASN A 220 -17.96 -0.75 6.56
CA ASN A 220 -19.25 -1.20 7.06
C ASN A 220 -19.59 -0.50 8.41
N PRO A 221 -20.88 -0.36 8.78
CA PRO A 221 -21.25 0.10 10.12
C PRO A 221 -20.55 -0.73 11.21
N GLY A 222 -19.93 -0.05 12.18
CA GLY A 222 -19.13 -0.67 13.22
C GLY A 222 -17.74 -1.13 12.79
N GLY A 223 -17.34 -0.81 11.55
CA GLY A 223 -16.01 -1.13 11.03
C GLY A 223 -14.89 -0.32 11.68
N GLU A 224 -13.66 -0.77 11.49
CA GLU A 224 -12.45 -0.20 12.10
C GLU A 224 -11.37 0.09 11.07
N LEU A 225 -10.57 1.11 11.34
CA LEU A 225 -9.41 1.50 10.56
C LEU A 225 -8.15 1.37 11.42
N PHE A 226 -7.18 0.60 10.94
CA PHE A 226 -5.80 0.62 11.44
C PHE A 226 -4.97 1.58 10.58
N LEU A 227 -4.37 2.56 11.21
CA LEU A 227 -3.59 3.61 10.56
C LEU A 227 -2.18 3.63 11.12
N ASP A 228 -1.18 3.73 10.25
CA ASP A 228 0.21 4.03 10.60
C ASP A 228 0.63 5.31 9.87
N THR A 229 1.23 6.22 10.61
CA THR A 229 1.79 7.46 10.05
C THR A 229 3.07 7.86 10.75
N MET A 230 3.91 8.62 10.05
CA MET A 230 4.95 9.41 10.71
C MET A 230 4.27 10.45 11.61
N TYR A 231 4.86 10.72 12.77
CA TYR A 231 4.36 11.73 13.71
C TYR A 231 5.50 12.50 14.37
N ILE A 232 5.21 13.67 14.90
CA ILE A 232 6.10 14.50 15.71
C ILE A 232 5.79 14.27 17.17
N ASP A 233 6.80 13.83 17.92
CA ASP A 233 6.70 13.58 19.36
C ASP A 233 6.83 14.89 20.14
N MET A 234 5.76 15.66 20.10
CA MET A 234 5.61 16.95 20.79
C MET A 234 4.16 17.15 21.20
N ASP A 235 3.95 17.92 22.26
CA ASP A 235 2.63 18.34 22.71
C ASP A 235 2.05 19.42 21.80
N GLY A 236 0.71 19.43 21.65
CA GLY A 236 -0.04 20.45 20.91
C GLY A 236 -0.70 19.93 19.63
N ASP A 237 -1.63 20.74 19.12
CA ASP A 237 -2.52 20.41 17.99
C ASP A 237 -1.96 20.92 16.67
N PHE A 238 -0.78 20.48 16.26
CA PHE A 238 -0.14 20.94 15.03
C PHE A 238 0.44 19.79 14.19
N ALA A 239 0.76 20.10 12.95
CA ALA A 239 1.50 19.20 12.07
C ALA A 239 2.67 19.96 11.44
N LEU A 240 3.84 19.30 11.40
CA LEU A 240 4.98 19.76 10.61
C LEU A 240 4.62 19.65 9.12
N SER A 241 4.79 20.76 8.40
CA SER A 241 4.73 20.77 6.94
C SER A 241 6.14 21.01 6.40
N PRO A 242 6.83 19.98 5.90
CA PRO A 242 8.17 20.14 5.35
C PRO A 242 8.16 21.08 4.14
N LYS A 243 9.20 21.90 4.01
CA LYS A 243 9.31 22.87 2.92
C LYS A 243 9.38 22.18 1.55
N ASP A 244 10.10 21.06 1.46
CA ASP A 244 10.36 20.35 0.21
C ASP A 244 10.35 18.83 0.46
N ARG A 245 11.25 18.33 1.30
CA ARG A 245 11.42 16.90 1.60
C ARG A 245 11.44 16.65 3.11
N TYR A 246 11.08 15.45 3.48
CA TYR A 246 11.29 14.91 4.82
C TYR A 246 11.94 13.53 4.68
N SER A 247 13.12 13.34 5.26
CA SER A 247 13.91 12.11 5.09
C SER A 247 14.16 11.80 3.61
N LYS A 248 14.54 12.79 2.81
CA LYS A 248 14.69 12.73 1.35
C LYS A 248 13.43 12.32 0.56
N ILE A 249 12.32 12.08 1.21
CA ILE A 249 11.05 11.70 0.58
C ILE A 249 10.33 12.97 0.09
N PRO A 250 10.03 13.09 -1.21
CA PRO A 250 9.61 14.37 -1.81
C PRO A 250 8.12 14.71 -1.59
N ASN A 251 7.28 13.80 -1.19
CA ASN A 251 5.84 14.00 -1.12
C ASN A 251 5.30 13.73 0.29
N ILE A 252 6.01 14.22 1.29
CA ILE A 252 5.52 14.29 2.67
C ILE A 252 4.90 15.66 2.89
N TYR A 253 3.57 15.71 3.00
CA TYR A 253 2.85 16.98 3.16
C TYR A 253 2.73 17.39 4.62
N PHE A 254 2.40 16.43 5.49
CA PHE A 254 2.17 16.69 6.90
C PHE A 254 2.66 15.54 7.78
N VAL A 255 3.36 15.90 8.85
CA VAL A 255 3.74 14.98 9.93
C VAL A 255 3.08 15.51 11.21
N PRO A 256 1.94 14.95 11.66
CA PRO A 256 1.15 15.46 12.78
C PRO A 256 1.77 15.09 14.12
N THR A 257 1.41 15.82 15.18
CA THR A 257 1.45 15.35 16.56
C THR A 257 0.35 14.31 16.78
N LEU A 258 0.40 13.54 17.87
CA LEU A 258 -0.68 12.58 18.22
C LEU A 258 -2.02 13.28 18.40
N SER A 259 -2.03 14.46 19.04
CA SER A 259 -3.24 15.26 19.25
C SER A 259 -3.81 15.75 17.90
N ALA A 260 -2.99 16.24 17.01
CA ALA A 260 -3.44 16.64 15.66
C ALA A 260 -3.98 15.45 14.86
N LEU A 261 -3.35 14.27 14.95
CA LEU A 261 -3.85 13.06 14.30
C LEU A 261 -5.22 12.63 14.84
N CYS A 262 -5.40 12.68 16.16
CA CYS A 262 -6.69 12.44 16.82
C CYS A 262 -7.76 13.42 16.29
N ASN A 263 -7.45 14.73 16.28
CA ASN A 263 -8.34 15.75 15.76
C ASN A 263 -8.71 15.52 14.28
N TRP A 264 -7.79 15.07 13.44
CA TRP A 264 -8.09 14.71 12.04
C TRP A 264 -9.09 13.54 11.96
N CYS A 265 -8.91 12.51 12.78
CA CYS A 265 -9.81 11.35 12.83
C CYS A 265 -11.21 11.79 13.29
N GLU A 266 -11.33 12.62 14.33
CA GLU A 266 -12.61 13.14 14.84
C GLU A 266 -13.30 14.03 13.80
N ARG A 267 -12.57 14.92 13.10
CA ARG A 267 -13.10 15.73 12.01
C ARG A 267 -13.58 14.90 10.84
N ALA A 268 -12.98 13.76 10.60
CA ALA A 268 -13.46 12.75 9.65
C ALA A 268 -14.61 11.91 10.20
N LYS A 269 -15.05 12.16 11.45
CA LYS A 269 -16.16 11.47 12.14
C LYS A 269 -15.86 10.00 12.48
N PHE A 270 -14.60 9.68 12.72
CA PHE A 270 -14.22 8.48 13.46
C PHE A 270 -14.41 8.70 14.95
N LYS A 271 -14.53 7.60 15.69
CA LYS A 271 -14.64 7.50 17.14
C LYS A 271 -13.57 6.57 17.69
N ASP A 272 -13.51 6.43 18.99
CA ASP A 272 -12.68 5.45 19.69
C ASP A 272 -11.23 5.46 19.21
N PHE A 273 -10.62 6.66 19.15
CA PHE A 273 -9.20 6.79 18.84
C PHE A 273 -8.36 6.06 19.89
N SER A 274 -7.63 5.05 19.48
CA SER A 274 -6.76 4.25 20.33
C SER A 274 -5.35 4.27 19.79
N LEU A 275 -4.40 4.85 20.52
CA LEU A 275 -2.98 4.70 20.24
C LEU A 275 -2.58 3.27 20.62
N LEU A 276 -2.08 2.51 19.67
CA LEU A 276 -1.62 1.13 19.87
C LEU A 276 -0.16 1.10 20.28
N ASP A 277 0.68 1.88 19.60
CA ASP A 277 2.11 2.00 19.90
C ASP A 277 2.71 3.21 19.17
N THR A 278 3.92 3.58 19.59
CA THR A 278 4.81 4.50 18.86
C THR A 278 6.21 3.90 18.77
N LYS A 279 6.87 4.07 17.61
CA LYS A 279 8.20 3.53 17.39
C LYS A 279 9.06 4.47 16.56
N ALA A 280 10.30 4.70 16.99
CA ALA A 280 11.30 5.31 16.13
C ALA A 280 11.69 4.31 15.03
N THR A 281 11.78 4.77 13.80
CA THR A 281 12.30 3.95 12.70
C THR A 281 13.82 3.82 12.89
N ASP A 282 14.33 2.60 12.95
CA ASP A 282 15.74 2.29 13.14
C ASP A 282 16.31 1.43 11.99
N LEU A 283 17.63 1.22 12.00
CA LEU A 283 18.32 0.44 10.96
C LEU A 283 17.99 -1.07 11.00
N ASN A 284 17.40 -1.58 12.08
CA ASN A 284 16.91 -2.95 12.11
C ASN A 284 15.61 -3.07 11.31
N GLU A 285 14.81 -2.00 11.27
CA GLU A 285 13.53 -1.98 10.57
C GLU A 285 13.68 -1.52 9.11
N GLN A 286 14.49 -0.47 8.83
CA GLN A 286 14.67 0.07 7.48
C GLN A 286 16.14 0.20 7.16
N ARG A 287 16.62 -0.55 6.18
CA ARG A 287 18.05 -0.56 5.82
C ARG A 287 18.27 -0.81 4.33
N LYS A 288 19.44 -0.40 3.86
CA LYS A 288 19.91 -0.73 2.52
C LYS A 288 20.28 -2.21 2.44
N THR A 289 19.79 -2.88 1.40
CA THR A 289 20.08 -4.29 1.08
C THR A 289 20.44 -4.42 -0.40
N GLN A 290 20.86 -5.61 -0.82
CA GLN A 290 21.08 -5.91 -2.25
C GLN A 290 19.79 -5.91 -3.08
N TRP A 291 18.62 -5.92 -2.45
CA TRP A 291 17.31 -5.97 -3.09
C TRP A 291 16.68 -4.60 -3.31
N ILE A 292 17.39 -3.53 -2.97
CA ILE A 292 16.99 -2.16 -3.29
C ILE A 292 18.10 -1.45 -4.07
N ASP A 293 17.68 -0.58 -4.99
CA ASP A 293 18.55 0.35 -5.67
C ASP A 293 18.35 1.73 -5.04
N GLY A 294 19.44 2.41 -4.69
CA GLY A 294 19.38 3.75 -4.10
C GLY A 294 19.59 3.80 -2.59
N GLU A 295 18.93 4.78 -1.97
CA GLU A 295 19.15 5.17 -0.56
C GLU A 295 18.09 4.55 0.37
N SER A 296 18.44 4.44 1.66
CA SER A 296 17.59 4.00 2.75
C SER A 296 17.85 4.82 4.01
N LEU A 297 17.25 4.45 5.15
CA LEU A 297 17.22 5.24 6.38
C LEU A 297 18.56 5.85 6.76
N GLY A 298 19.67 5.09 6.69
CA GLY A 298 21.00 5.59 7.02
C GLY A 298 21.45 6.78 6.17
N ASN A 299 20.89 6.94 4.96
CA ASN A 299 21.15 8.08 4.10
C ASN A 299 20.16 9.25 4.33
N PHE A 300 19.08 9.01 5.10
CA PHE A 300 18.03 9.98 5.35
C PHE A 300 18.22 10.75 6.65
N LEU A 301 19.06 10.21 7.55
CA LEU A 301 19.41 10.83 8.81
C LEU A 301 20.60 11.77 8.63
N ASP A 302 20.67 12.77 9.50
CA ASP A 302 21.84 13.64 9.61
C ASP A 302 23.05 12.80 10.06
N PRO A 303 24.20 12.89 9.38
CA PRO A 303 25.38 12.07 9.70
C PRO A 303 26.00 12.39 11.07
N ASP A 304 25.79 13.62 11.57
CA ASP A 304 26.35 14.09 12.84
C ASP A 304 25.33 13.98 13.99
N ASP A 305 24.02 13.91 13.67
CA ASP A 305 22.93 13.83 14.65
C ASP A 305 21.78 12.94 14.15
N SER A 306 21.84 11.65 14.45
CA SER A 306 20.84 10.67 14.03
C SER A 306 19.42 10.90 14.61
N THR A 307 19.26 11.88 15.52
CA THR A 307 17.94 12.32 15.99
C THR A 307 17.24 13.26 15.02
N LYS A 308 17.91 13.62 13.92
CA LYS A 308 17.41 14.50 12.86
C LYS A 308 17.46 13.83 11.49
N THR A 309 16.62 14.32 10.59
CA THR A 309 16.75 14.05 9.16
C THR A 309 17.86 14.91 8.55
N ILE A 310 18.33 14.55 7.37
CA ILE A 310 19.32 15.34 6.63
C ILE A 310 18.84 16.79 6.35
N GLU A 311 17.54 17.04 6.35
CA GLU A 311 16.96 18.38 6.22
C GLU A 311 16.85 19.12 7.56
N GLY A 312 17.26 18.51 8.68
CA GLY A 312 17.25 19.09 10.02
C GLY A 312 15.93 18.95 10.79
N TYR A 313 14.94 18.21 10.27
CA TYR A 313 13.71 17.87 10.99
C TYR A 313 13.95 16.73 11.99
N PRO A 314 13.09 16.53 13.00
CA PRO A 314 13.16 15.35 13.87
C PRO A 314 13.19 14.05 13.04
N ALA A 315 14.00 13.09 13.46
CA ALA A 315 14.09 11.77 12.80
C ALA A 315 12.73 11.05 12.79
N PRO A 316 12.47 10.17 11.81
CA PRO A 316 11.16 9.53 11.65
C PRO A 316 10.77 8.68 12.86
N LYS A 317 9.67 9.06 13.49
CA LYS A 317 8.91 8.24 14.44
C LYS A 317 7.55 7.90 13.84
N ARG A 318 7.00 6.74 14.18
CA ARG A 318 5.71 6.27 13.71
C ARG A 318 4.74 6.08 14.84
N ALA A 319 3.48 6.45 14.60
CA ALA A 319 2.36 6.16 15.46
C ALA A 319 1.45 5.13 14.78
N TYR A 320 1.02 4.14 15.55
CA TYR A 320 0.09 3.09 15.15
C TYR A 320 -1.20 3.32 15.91
N VAL A 321 -2.27 3.56 15.20
CA VAL A 321 -3.56 3.88 15.81
C VAL A 321 -4.67 3.04 15.23
N ARG A 322 -5.72 2.82 16.04
CA ARG A 322 -6.97 2.23 15.62
C ARG A 322 -8.10 3.20 15.90
N VAL A 323 -9.00 3.37 14.93
CA VAL A 323 -10.22 4.17 15.09
C VAL A 323 -11.43 3.40 14.56
N LYS A 324 -12.62 3.72 15.05
CA LYS A 324 -13.89 3.05 14.66
C LYS A 324 -14.90 4.06 14.12
N ILE A 325 -15.94 3.57 13.47
CA ILE A 325 -17.07 4.39 13.00
C ILE A 325 -18.33 4.17 13.82
#